data_574aa2b6fe06310ddc5f04070b712c31
#
_entry.id   574aa2b6fe06310ddc5f04070b712c31
#
_cell.length_a   1.000
_cell.length_b   1.000
_cell.length_c   1.000
_cell.angle_alpha   90.00
_cell.angle_beta   90.00
_cell.angle_gamma   90.00
#
_symmetry.space_group_name_H-M   'P 1'
#
loop_
_entity.id
_entity.type
_entity.pdbx_description
1 polymer ?
#
loop_
_entity_poly.entity_id
_entity_poly.type
_entity_poly.pdbx_seq_one_letter_code
_entity_poly.pdbx_strand_id
1 'polypeptide(L)'
;MRRAVRAIVIKDQSILVMHRNKFGQEFYALVGGGIDYGESPEQALYREVAEETGLAIANHRLVIVEDAGDVFGMQYIYTCDYAGGEPALAADSSEALIHAKGQNLYTPLWLPLSELPNVVFQPRELQAVLLQHAGKAWPAEPIELTIVN
;
A
#
# COMPACT_ATOMS: atom_id res chain seq x y z
N MET A 1 -16.49 11.72 1.36
CA MET A 1 -15.02 11.64 1.14
C MET A 1 -14.59 10.20 1.08
N ARG A 2 -13.74 9.87 0.14
CA ARG A 2 -13.19 8.52 0.04
C ARG A 2 -12.28 8.23 1.23
N ARG A 3 -12.34 6.99 1.73
CA ARG A 3 -11.44 6.49 2.77
C ARG A 3 -10.82 5.20 2.28
N ALA A 4 -9.54 5.06 2.49
CA ALA A 4 -8.79 3.87 2.05
C ALA A 4 -7.77 3.47 3.11
N VAL A 5 -7.29 2.24 3.02
CA VAL A 5 -6.26 1.68 3.89
C VAL A 5 -5.05 1.28 3.06
N ARG A 6 -3.87 1.36 3.65
CA ARG A 6 -2.62 0.91 3.05
C ARG A 6 -1.80 0.15 4.06
N ALA A 7 -1.02 -0.81 3.60
CA ALA A 7 -0.19 -1.64 4.47
C ALA A 7 1.29 -1.44 4.17
N ILE A 8 2.08 -1.31 5.25
CA ILE A 8 3.54 -1.36 5.21
C ILE A 8 3.93 -2.71 5.77
N VAL A 9 4.43 -3.60 4.93
CA VAL A 9 4.85 -4.93 5.33
C VAL A 9 6.32 -5.11 4.93
N ILE A 10 7.17 -5.39 5.91
CA ILE A 10 8.60 -5.57 5.70
C ILE A 10 8.95 -7.03 5.93
N LYS A 11 9.70 -7.61 5.00
CA LYS A 11 10.20 -8.98 5.09
C LYS A 11 11.58 -9.04 4.44
N ASP A 12 12.55 -9.59 5.15
CA ASP A 12 13.91 -9.83 4.60
C ASP A 12 14.50 -8.59 3.93
N GLN A 13 14.43 -7.43 4.58
CA GLN A 13 14.94 -6.14 4.08
C GLN A 13 14.22 -5.64 2.82
N SER A 14 12.99 -6.10 2.58
CA SER A 14 12.17 -5.67 1.46
C SER A 14 10.81 -5.19 1.94
N ILE A 15 10.20 -4.29 1.20
CA ILE A 15 8.87 -3.74 1.46
C ILE A 15 7.89 -4.24 0.40
N LEU A 16 6.70 -4.63 0.87
CA LEU A 16 5.62 -5.02 -0.03
C LEU A 16 5.09 -3.78 -0.75
N VAL A 17 5.08 -3.81 -2.07
CA VAL A 17 4.58 -2.71 -2.89
C VAL A 17 3.76 -3.24 -4.06
N MET A 18 2.98 -2.35 -4.65
CA MET A 18 2.32 -2.59 -5.92
C MET A 18 3.11 -1.86 -7.00
N HIS A 19 3.64 -2.60 -7.95
CA HIS A 19 4.21 -2.02 -9.17
C HIS A 19 3.07 -1.78 -10.16
N ARG A 20 2.92 -0.53 -10.57
CA ARG A 20 1.88 -0.12 -11.49
C ARG A 20 2.50 0.28 -12.82
N ASN A 21 1.88 -0.20 -13.89
CA ASN A 21 2.13 0.32 -15.24
C ASN A 21 0.78 0.75 -15.80
N LYS A 22 0.51 2.06 -15.70
CA LYS A 22 -0.75 2.63 -16.10
C LYS A 22 -0.56 3.29 -17.47
N PHE A 23 -0.92 2.56 -18.53
CA PHE A 23 -0.80 3.04 -19.91
C PHE A 23 0.61 3.54 -20.24
N GLY A 24 1.63 2.77 -19.83
CA GLY A 24 3.04 3.08 -20.08
C GLY A 24 3.72 3.92 -19.00
N GLN A 25 2.96 4.46 -18.05
CA GLN A 25 3.50 5.22 -16.93
C GLN A 25 3.75 4.29 -15.76
N GLU A 26 5.00 4.10 -15.38
CA GLU A 26 5.38 3.17 -14.31
C GLU A 26 5.64 3.88 -13.00
N PHE A 27 5.15 3.30 -11.92
CA PHE A 27 5.40 3.78 -10.56
C PHE A 27 5.13 2.67 -9.54
N TYR A 28 5.60 2.89 -8.32
CA TYR A 28 5.33 2.01 -7.18
C TYR A 28 4.42 2.72 -6.18
N ALA A 29 3.62 1.95 -5.47
CA ALA A 29 2.73 2.45 -4.41
C ALA A 29 2.60 1.38 -3.32
N LEU A 30 2.08 1.78 -2.15
CA LEU A 30 1.71 0.80 -1.13
C LEU A 30 0.45 0.03 -1.57
N VAL A 31 0.37 -1.20 -1.11
CA VAL A 31 -0.82 -2.05 -1.33
C VAL A 31 -1.96 -1.60 -0.42
N GLY A 32 -3.18 -1.82 -0.85
CA GLY A 32 -4.39 -1.48 -0.10
C GLY A 32 -5.52 -1.07 -1.03
N GLY A 33 -6.55 -0.46 -0.49
CA GLY A 33 -7.69 -0.02 -1.27
C GLY A 33 -8.79 0.60 -0.42
N GLY A 34 -9.94 0.84 -1.04
CA GLY A 34 -11.06 1.51 -0.41
C GLY A 34 -11.70 0.73 0.73
N ILE A 35 -12.20 1.47 1.72
CA ILE A 35 -12.98 0.91 2.81
C ILE A 35 -14.43 0.79 2.32
N ASP A 36 -15.00 -0.40 2.36
CA ASP A 36 -16.37 -0.63 1.96
C ASP A 36 -17.36 -0.13 3.02
N TYR A 37 -18.58 0.16 2.60
CA TYR A 37 -19.62 0.59 3.50
C TYR A 37 -19.86 -0.47 4.59
N GLY A 38 -19.89 -0.04 5.84
CA GLY A 38 -20.11 -0.93 6.99
C GLY A 38 -18.86 -1.68 7.48
N GLU A 39 -17.74 -1.48 6.80
CA GLU A 39 -16.46 -2.11 7.13
C GLU A 39 -15.64 -1.18 8.01
N SER A 40 -14.94 -1.73 9.02
CA SER A 40 -13.95 -0.94 9.75
C SER A 40 -12.68 -0.78 8.92
N PRO A 41 -11.84 0.23 9.21
CA PRO A 41 -10.55 0.35 8.52
C PRO A 41 -9.70 -0.91 8.65
N GLU A 42 -9.69 -1.56 9.82
CA GLU A 42 -8.91 -2.77 10.06
C GLU A 42 -9.44 -3.96 9.27
N GLN A 43 -10.76 -4.13 9.16
CA GLN A 43 -11.37 -5.16 8.31
C GLN A 43 -10.99 -4.95 6.85
N ALA A 44 -11.05 -3.69 6.39
CA ALA A 44 -10.67 -3.34 5.03
C ALA A 44 -9.19 -3.65 4.76
N LEU A 45 -8.32 -3.36 5.74
CA LEU A 45 -6.88 -3.60 5.63
C LEU A 45 -6.58 -5.08 5.35
N TYR A 46 -7.12 -5.98 6.15
CA TYR A 46 -6.90 -7.43 5.98
C TYR A 46 -7.49 -7.93 4.67
N ARG A 47 -8.68 -7.48 4.33
CA ARG A 47 -9.36 -7.87 3.08
C ARG A 47 -8.57 -7.38 1.85
N GLU A 48 -8.19 -6.11 1.83
CA GLU A 48 -7.49 -5.53 0.68
C GLU A 48 -6.11 -6.16 0.47
N VAL A 49 -5.36 -6.39 1.54
CA VAL A 49 -4.05 -7.04 1.42
C VAL A 49 -4.22 -8.46 0.86
N ALA A 50 -5.20 -9.20 1.34
CA ALA A 50 -5.46 -10.55 0.83
C ALA A 50 -5.87 -10.53 -0.65
N GLU A 51 -6.78 -9.62 -1.04
CA GLU A 51 -7.26 -9.51 -2.42
C GLU A 51 -6.16 -9.05 -3.38
N GLU A 52 -5.38 -8.05 -2.98
CA GLU A 52 -4.40 -7.45 -3.88
C GLU A 52 -3.08 -8.22 -3.92
N THR A 53 -2.73 -8.95 -2.88
CA THR A 53 -1.40 -9.55 -2.78
C THR A 53 -1.39 -11.04 -2.47
N GLY A 54 -2.51 -11.60 -2.01
CA GLY A 54 -2.56 -12.98 -1.54
C GLY A 54 -1.86 -13.22 -0.20
N LEU A 55 -1.37 -12.16 0.45
CA LEU A 55 -0.63 -12.30 1.71
C LEU A 55 -1.56 -12.28 2.91
N ALA A 56 -1.13 -12.98 3.97
CA ALA A 56 -1.68 -12.84 5.30
C ALA A 56 -0.80 -11.89 6.11
N ILE A 57 -1.44 -11.05 6.92
CA ILE A 57 -0.78 -10.09 7.79
C ILE A 57 -1.29 -10.23 9.22
N ALA A 58 -0.55 -9.66 10.17
CA ALA A 58 -0.90 -9.66 11.59
C ALA A 58 -0.40 -8.38 12.26
N ASN A 59 -0.86 -8.15 13.50
CA ASN A 59 -0.31 -7.10 14.39
C ASN A 59 -0.27 -5.71 13.74
N HIS A 60 -1.40 -5.28 13.19
CA HIS A 60 -1.51 -3.97 12.56
C HIS A 60 -1.37 -2.84 13.58
N ARG A 61 -0.69 -1.76 13.14
CA ARG A 61 -0.56 -0.53 13.92
C ARG A 61 -0.66 0.67 13.00
N LEU A 62 -1.57 1.59 13.29
CA LEU A 62 -1.71 2.83 12.51
C LEU A 62 -0.49 3.73 12.74
N VAL A 63 0.20 4.09 11.67
CA VAL A 63 1.43 4.90 11.74
C VAL A 63 1.36 6.19 10.93
N ILE A 64 0.48 6.28 9.94
CA ILE A 64 0.30 7.48 9.12
C ILE A 64 -1.19 7.68 8.84
N VAL A 65 -1.64 8.92 8.98
CA VAL A 65 -2.93 9.38 8.48
C VAL A 65 -2.64 10.41 7.39
N GLU A 66 -3.00 10.08 6.16
CA GLU A 66 -2.64 10.87 4.99
C GLU A 66 -3.89 11.50 4.39
N ASP A 67 -3.88 12.81 4.26
CA ASP A 67 -4.91 13.54 3.51
C ASP A 67 -4.42 13.67 2.07
N ALA A 68 -5.02 12.88 1.19
CA ALA A 68 -4.64 12.83 -0.22
C ALA A 68 -5.58 13.64 -1.12
N GLY A 69 -6.35 14.57 -0.53
CA GLY A 69 -7.22 15.48 -1.27
C GLY A 69 -8.59 14.91 -1.60
N ASP A 70 -9.37 15.69 -2.33
CA ASP A 70 -10.78 15.37 -2.58
C ASP A 70 -10.99 14.11 -3.41
N VAL A 71 -10.07 13.81 -4.33
CA VAL A 71 -10.20 12.65 -5.21
C VAL A 71 -9.83 11.35 -4.50
N PHE A 72 -8.69 11.34 -3.80
CA PHE A 72 -8.16 10.13 -3.16
C PHE A 72 -8.58 9.99 -1.71
N GLY A 73 -8.96 11.10 -1.05
CA GLY A 73 -9.52 11.10 0.29
C GLY A 73 -8.50 10.81 1.38
N MET A 74 -9.01 10.27 2.49
CA MET A 74 -8.17 9.93 3.65
C MET A 74 -7.60 8.54 3.49
N GLN A 75 -6.31 8.42 3.74
CA GLN A 75 -5.58 7.15 3.68
C GLN A 75 -5.10 6.81 5.09
N TYR A 76 -5.47 5.64 5.58
CA TYR A 76 -5.03 5.12 6.88
C TYR A 76 -3.95 4.07 6.62
N ILE A 77 -2.73 4.34 7.06
CA ILE A 77 -1.57 3.53 6.71
C ILE A 77 -1.04 2.84 7.96
N TYR A 78 -0.98 1.51 7.89
CA TYR A 78 -0.65 0.65 9.01
C TYR A 78 0.66 -0.10 8.74
N THR A 79 1.50 -0.26 9.76
CA THR A 79 2.51 -1.30 9.73
C THR A 79 1.84 -2.62 10.06
N CYS A 80 2.26 -3.69 9.40
CA CYS A 80 1.76 -5.04 9.63
C CYS A 80 2.90 -6.02 9.57
N ASP A 81 2.79 -7.09 10.37
CA ASP A 81 3.73 -8.20 10.29
C ASP A 81 3.33 -9.14 9.16
N TYR A 82 4.31 -9.64 8.43
CA TYR A 82 4.12 -10.69 7.43
C TYR A 82 3.71 -11.97 8.15
N ALA A 83 2.63 -12.61 7.70
CA ALA A 83 2.10 -13.83 8.30
C ALA A 83 1.95 -14.98 7.32
N GLY A 84 2.38 -14.83 6.08
CA GLY A 84 2.40 -15.92 5.10
C GLY A 84 1.96 -15.51 3.69
N GLY A 85 2.22 -16.39 2.74
CA GLY A 85 1.83 -16.21 1.35
C GLY A 85 2.94 -15.64 0.48
N GLU A 86 2.70 -15.69 -0.84
CA GLU A 86 3.57 -15.08 -1.86
C GLU A 86 2.77 -14.03 -2.62
N PRO A 87 3.40 -12.90 -3.02
CA PRO A 87 2.65 -11.83 -3.68
C PRO A 87 2.04 -12.27 -5.02
N ALA A 88 0.71 -12.16 -5.11
CA ALA A 88 -0.04 -12.43 -6.34
C ALA A 88 -1.43 -11.79 -6.20
N LEU A 89 -1.96 -11.23 -7.29
CA LEU A 89 -3.34 -10.73 -7.29
C LEU A 89 -4.32 -11.89 -7.17
N ALA A 90 -5.40 -11.70 -6.40
CA ALA A 90 -6.50 -12.65 -6.39
C ALA A 90 -7.14 -12.67 -7.77
N ALA A 91 -7.48 -13.87 -8.27
CA ALA A 91 -7.99 -14.05 -9.64
C ALA A 91 -9.28 -13.29 -9.90
N ASP A 92 -10.11 -13.09 -8.86
CA ASP A 92 -11.40 -12.41 -8.94
C ASP A 92 -11.36 -10.95 -8.48
N SER A 93 -10.18 -10.40 -8.21
CA SER A 93 -10.06 -9.00 -7.84
C SER A 93 -10.31 -8.10 -9.05
N SER A 94 -10.77 -6.87 -8.80
CA SER A 94 -10.94 -5.88 -9.88
C SER A 94 -9.60 -5.52 -10.53
N GLU A 95 -8.53 -5.49 -9.75
CA GLU A 95 -7.18 -5.23 -10.23
C GLU A 95 -6.69 -6.34 -11.17
N ALA A 96 -6.98 -7.61 -10.86
CA ALA A 96 -6.63 -8.74 -11.73
C ALA A 96 -7.40 -8.69 -13.05
N LEU A 97 -8.68 -8.29 -13.02
CA LEU A 97 -9.49 -8.16 -14.23
C LEU A 97 -8.96 -7.04 -15.13
N ILE A 98 -8.55 -5.93 -14.54
CA ILE A 98 -7.92 -4.82 -15.28
C ILE A 98 -6.58 -5.24 -15.84
N HIS A 99 -5.77 -5.95 -15.05
CA HIS A 99 -4.46 -6.46 -15.46
C HIS A 99 -4.57 -7.36 -16.68
N ALA A 100 -5.61 -8.21 -16.73
CA ALA A 100 -5.83 -9.12 -17.84
C ALA A 100 -6.02 -8.41 -19.19
N LYS A 101 -6.39 -7.12 -19.17
CA LYS A 101 -6.51 -6.31 -20.40
C LYS A 101 -5.17 -5.79 -20.91
N GLY A 102 -4.08 -5.91 -20.14
CA GLY A 102 -2.73 -5.57 -20.56
C GLY A 102 -2.40 -4.09 -20.67
N GLN A 103 -3.30 -3.20 -20.26
CA GLN A 103 -3.12 -1.74 -20.41
C GLN A 103 -2.84 -1.03 -19.08
N ASN A 104 -3.38 -1.56 -17.98
CA ASN A 104 -3.22 -1.00 -16.64
C ASN A 104 -2.80 -2.15 -15.74
N LEU A 105 -1.50 -2.31 -15.56
CA LEU A 105 -0.93 -3.47 -14.91
C LEU A 105 -0.71 -3.23 -13.42
N TYR A 106 -1.03 -4.25 -12.61
CA TYR A 106 -0.86 -4.28 -11.17
C TYR A 106 -0.02 -5.51 -10.82
N THR A 107 1.17 -5.30 -10.25
CA THR A 107 2.04 -6.42 -9.88
C THR A 107 2.51 -6.23 -8.45
N PRO A 108 1.97 -6.99 -7.49
CA PRO A 108 2.47 -6.94 -6.11
C PRO A 108 3.83 -7.65 -6.04
N LEU A 109 4.78 -7.04 -5.35
CA LEU A 109 6.11 -7.60 -5.23
C LEU A 109 6.82 -7.08 -3.99
N TRP A 110 7.93 -7.74 -3.65
CA TRP A 110 8.84 -7.29 -2.62
C TRP A 110 9.90 -6.40 -3.25
N LEU A 111 9.93 -5.12 -2.85
CA LEU A 111 10.94 -4.17 -3.32
C LEU A 111 12.03 -4.08 -2.24
N PRO A 112 13.30 -4.34 -2.58
CA PRO A 112 14.38 -4.15 -1.60
C PRO A 112 14.35 -2.71 -1.05
N LEU A 113 14.49 -2.56 0.26
CA LEU A 113 14.52 -1.23 0.88
C LEU A 113 15.64 -0.36 0.30
N SER A 114 16.74 -0.97 -0.11
CA SER A 114 17.84 -0.27 -0.76
C SER A 114 17.45 0.36 -2.10
N GLU A 115 16.41 -0.14 -2.76
CA GLU A 115 15.92 0.37 -4.03
C GLU A 115 14.81 1.42 -3.87
N LEU A 116 14.24 1.53 -2.68
CA LEU A 116 13.12 2.46 -2.43
C LEU A 116 13.46 3.93 -2.79
N PRO A 117 14.68 4.44 -2.55
CA PRO A 117 15.01 5.81 -2.95
C PRO A 117 15.18 5.99 -4.46
N ASN A 118 15.33 4.90 -5.23
CA ASN A 118 15.67 4.95 -6.65
C ASN A 118 14.49 4.76 -7.58
N VAL A 119 13.29 4.51 -7.04
CA VAL A 119 12.09 4.26 -7.85
C VAL A 119 11.18 5.47 -7.86
N VAL A 120 10.31 5.55 -8.86
CA VAL A 120 9.20 6.51 -8.86
C VAL A 120 8.11 5.93 -7.95
N PHE A 121 7.86 6.59 -6.85
CA PHE A 121 6.88 6.17 -5.85
C PHE A 121 5.80 7.22 -5.69
N GLN A 122 4.55 6.80 -5.61
CA GLN A 122 3.41 7.70 -5.45
C GLN A 122 2.65 7.39 -4.15
N PRO A 123 2.34 8.43 -3.37
CA PRO A 123 2.84 9.80 -3.55
C PRO A 123 4.28 9.96 -3.02
N ARG A 124 5.02 10.90 -3.55
CA ARG A 124 6.42 11.10 -3.15
C ARG A 124 6.57 11.56 -1.69
N GLU A 125 5.57 12.27 -1.16
CA GLU A 125 5.56 12.67 0.26
C GLU A 125 5.57 11.44 1.16
N LEU A 126 4.82 10.41 0.79
CA LEU A 126 4.80 9.14 1.51
C LEU A 126 6.15 8.42 1.36
N GLN A 127 6.75 8.44 0.16
CA GLN A 127 8.07 7.86 -0.05
C GLN A 127 9.10 8.44 0.93
N ALA A 128 9.09 9.75 1.14
CA ALA A 128 10.00 10.40 2.07
C ALA A 128 9.82 9.89 3.52
N VAL A 129 8.58 9.69 3.95
CA VAL A 129 8.28 9.13 5.28
C VAL A 129 8.75 7.69 5.37
N LEU A 130 8.51 6.89 4.34
CA LEU A 130 8.95 5.50 4.30
C LEU A 130 10.47 5.38 4.35
N LEU A 131 11.20 6.25 3.64
CA LEU A 131 12.66 6.25 3.67
C LEU A 131 13.20 6.54 5.07
N GLN A 132 12.47 7.30 5.85
CA GLN A 132 12.86 7.64 7.21
C GLN A 132 12.53 6.55 8.23
N HIS A 133 11.41 5.84 8.05
CA HIS A 133 10.86 4.95 9.08
C HIS A 133 10.72 3.47 8.69
N ALA A 134 10.65 3.12 7.42
CA ALA A 134 10.41 1.74 7.02
C ALA A 134 11.55 0.81 7.48
N GLY A 135 11.19 -0.24 8.20
CA GLY A 135 12.15 -1.14 8.82
C GLY A 135 12.83 -0.58 10.07
N LYS A 136 12.37 0.56 10.56
CA LYS A 136 12.91 1.26 11.73
C LYS A 136 11.78 1.58 12.68
N ALA A 137 12.08 2.33 13.75
CA ALA A 137 11.09 2.73 14.75
C ALA A 137 10.14 3.80 14.20
N TRP A 138 8.88 3.71 14.58
CA TRP A 138 7.84 4.69 14.27
C TRP A 138 7.54 5.52 15.52
N PRO A 139 7.12 6.80 15.36
CA PRO A 139 6.67 7.61 16.50
C PRO A 139 5.50 6.94 17.23
N ALA A 140 5.33 7.29 18.50
CA ALA A 140 4.23 6.76 19.31
C ALA A 140 2.85 7.15 18.73
N GLU A 141 2.74 8.37 18.22
CA GLU A 141 1.51 8.85 17.58
C GLU A 141 1.62 8.75 16.07
N PRO A 142 0.49 8.54 15.35
CA PRO A 142 0.52 8.52 13.89
C PRO A 142 1.03 9.84 13.31
N ILE A 143 1.82 9.73 12.24
CA ILE A 143 2.28 10.88 11.48
C ILE A 143 1.11 11.39 10.64
N GLU A 144 0.85 12.71 10.69
CA GLU A 144 -0.13 13.34 9.81
C GLU A 144 0.59 13.85 8.57
N LEU A 145 0.07 13.46 7.40
CA LEU A 145 0.69 13.77 6.12
C LEU A 145 -0.36 14.37 5.20
N THR A 146 -0.01 15.46 4.53
CA THR A 146 -0.88 16.09 3.53
C THR A 146 -0.19 16.02 2.18
N ILE A 147 -0.91 15.51 1.18
CA ILE A 147 -0.39 15.40 -0.18
C ILE A 147 -0.71 16.69 -0.92
N VAL A 148 0.30 17.32 -1.46
CA VAL A 148 0.18 18.55 -2.23
C VAL A 148 0.13 18.20 -3.71
N ASN A 149 -0.95 18.60 -4.35
CA ASN A 149 -1.16 18.37 -5.79
C ASN A 149 -0.76 19.60 -6.60
#